data_dfb5a3fa123cfbf6d3b78c77d79af782
#
_entry.id   dfb5a3fa123cfbf6d3b78c77d79af782
#
_cell.length_a   1.000
_cell.length_b   1.000
_cell.length_c   1.000
_cell.angle_alpha   90.00
_cell.angle_beta   90.00
_cell.angle_gamma   90.00
#
_symmetry.space_group_name_H-M   'P 1'
#
loop_
_entity.id
_entity.type
_entity.pdbx_description
1 polymer ?
#
loop_
_entity_poly.entity_id
_entity_poly.type
_entity_poly.pdbx_seq_one_letter_code
_entity_poly.pdbx_strand_id
1 'polypeptide(L)' 'MLLHASSVALGAEAVLLLGPPGSGKSDLALRLIREGWTLVADDQCVLRAEGGALHAEAPPAL' A
#
# COMPACT_ATOMS: atom_id res chain seq x y z
N MET A 1 6.53 -7.60 8.33
CA MET A 1 7.18 -7.94 7.04
C MET A 1 7.24 -6.71 6.15
N LEU A 2 8.38 -6.44 5.57
CA LEU A 2 8.54 -5.32 4.63
C LEU A 2 8.42 -5.82 3.20
N LEU A 3 7.56 -5.19 2.42
CA LEU A 3 7.35 -5.54 1.01
C LEU A 3 7.64 -4.34 0.12
N HIS A 4 8.15 -4.61 -1.08
CA HIS A 4 8.25 -3.60 -2.13
C HIS A 4 6.88 -3.49 -2.81
N ALA A 5 6.03 -2.64 -2.27
CA ALA A 5 4.66 -2.50 -2.72
C ALA A 5 4.16 -1.09 -2.45
N SER A 6 3.22 -0.63 -3.26
CA SER A 6 2.43 0.54 -2.95
C SER A 6 1.13 0.09 -2.34
N SER A 7 0.60 0.81 -1.38
CA SER A 7 -0.63 0.45 -0.70
C SER A 7 -1.58 1.63 -0.65
N VAL A 8 -2.85 1.37 -0.99
CA VAL A 8 -3.93 2.36 -0.88
C VAL A 8 -5.06 1.74 -0.08
N ALA A 9 -5.82 2.58 0.61
CA ALA A 9 -6.90 2.14 1.48
C ALA A 9 -8.19 2.90 1.18
N LEU A 10 -9.32 2.19 1.33
CA LEU A 10 -10.64 2.77 1.27
C LEU A 10 -11.46 2.18 2.41
N GLY A 11 -11.82 3.02 3.40
CA GLY A 11 -12.47 2.53 4.60
C GLY A 11 -11.57 1.55 5.34
N ALA A 12 -12.08 0.35 5.62
CA ALA A 12 -11.34 -0.70 6.30
C ALA A 12 -10.59 -1.63 5.35
N GLU A 13 -10.63 -1.37 4.05
CA GLU A 13 -10.01 -2.22 3.05
C GLU A 13 -8.74 -1.58 2.51
N ALA A 14 -7.76 -2.42 2.16
CA ALA A 14 -6.52 -1.97 1.56
C ALA A 14 -6.16 -2.87 0.38
N VAL A 15 -5.51 -2.25 -0.61
CA VAL A 15 -5.02 -2.96 -1.79
C VAL A 15 -3.51 -2.77 -1.85
N LEU A 16 -2.79 -3.87 -2.06
CA LEU A 16 -1.35 -3.86 -2.26
C LEU A 16 -1.05 -3.99 -3.76
N LEU A 17 -0.27 -3.07 -4.27
CA LEU A 17 0.16 -3.06 -5.66
C LEU A 17 1.60 -3.54 -5.70
N LEU A 18 1.78 -4.79 -6.12
CA LEU A 18 3.08 -5.45 -6.15
C LEU A 18 3.70 -5.33 -7.54
N GLY A 19 5.01 -5.25 -7.58
CA GLY A 19 5.74 -5.23 -8.83
C GLY A 19 7.07 -4.49 -8.67
N PRO A 20 8.00 -4.72 -9.61
CA PRO A 20 9.27 -4.01 -9.59
C PRO A 20 9.08 -2.52 -9.90
N PRO A 21 10.07 -1.68 -9.59
CA PRO A 21 10.05 -0.29 -10.01
C PRO A 21 9.84 -0.18 -11.52
N GLY A 22 8.99 0.75 -11.96
CA GLY A 22 8.70 0.93 -13.37
C GLY A 22 7.62 0.01 -13.94
N SER A 23 6.95 -0.80 -13.10
CA SER A 23 5.89 -1.70 -13.55
C SER A 23 4.51 -1.04 -13.71
N GLY A 24 4.42 0.28 -13.43
CA GLY A 24 3.15 1.00 -13.53
C GLY A 24 2.33 1.02 -12.24
N LYS A 25 2.85 0.50 -11.13
CA LYS A 25 2.10 0.49 -9.88
C LYS A 25 1.84 1.90 -9.33
N SER A 26 2.72 2.86 -9.58
CA SER A 26 2.51 4.25 -9.16
C SER A 26 1.36 4.90 -9.95
N ASP A 27 1.26 4.62 -11.24
CA ASP A 27 0.15 5.12 -12.06
C ASP A 27 -1.18 4.54 -11.59
N LEU A 28 -1.19 3.27 -11.26
CA LEU A 28 -2.41 2.62 -10.76
C LEU A 28 -2.80 3.19 -9.39
N ALA A 29 -1.82 3.43 -8.52
CA ALA A 29 -2.09 4.05 -7.22
C ALA A 29 -2.70 5.44 -7.40
N LEU A 30 -2.19 6.24 -8.32
CA LEU A 30 -2.75 7.57 -8.60
C LEU A 30 -4.19 7.50 -9.08
N ARG A 31 -4.52 6.51 -9.92
CA ARG A 31 -5.90 6.32 -10.38
C ARG A 31 -6.83 6.00 -9.21
N LEU A 32 -6.40 5.12 -8.32
CA LEU A 32 -7.20 4.75 -7.16
C LEU A 32 -7.38 5.94 -6.21
N ILE A 33 -6.35 6.74 -6.02
CA ILE A 33 -6.45 7.95 -5.19
C ILE A 33 -7.48 8.91 -5.78
N ARG A 34 -7.51 9.06 -7.10
CA ARG A 34 -8.51 9.89 -7.77
C ARG A 34 -9.94 9.37 -7.59
N GLU A 35 -10.08 8.07 -7.36
CA GLU A 35 -11.37 7.43 -7.10
C GLU A 35 -11.74 7.42 -5.62
N GLY A 36 -10.97 8.08 -4.77
CA GLY A 36 -11.29 8.22 -3.36
C GLY A 36 -10.47 7.37 -2.42
N TRP A 37 -9.50 6.61 -2.94
CA TRP A 37 -8.61 5.83 -2.09
C TRP A 37 -7.52 6.72 -1.49
N THR A 38 -7.01 6.32 -0.33
CA THR A 38 -5.96 7.07 0.36
C THR A 38 -4.65 6.29 0.26
N LEU A 39 -3.56 6.99 -0.04
CA LEU A 39 -2.24 6.37 -0.08
C LEU A 39 -1.81 6.03 1.35
N VAL A 40 -1.44 4.78 1.57
CA VAL A 40 -0.89 4.31 2.84
C VAL A 40 0.63 4.28 2.77
N ALA A 41 1.18 3.71 1.71
CA ALA A 41 2.62 3.59 1.53
C ALA A 41 2.95 3.54 0.05
N ASP A 42 4.12 4.05 -0.32
CA ASP A 42 4.61 4.04 -1.69
C ASP A 42 5.98 3.37 -1.70
N ASP A 43 6.19 2.46 -2.65
CA ASP A 43 7.41 1.66 -2.85
C ASP A 43 7.69 0.64 -1.75
N GLN A 44 7.45 0.95 -0.49
CA GLN A 44 7.67 0.03 0.61
C GLN A 44 6.48 0.05 1.56
N CYS A 45 6.05 -1.12 1.98
CA CYS A 45 4.91 -1.29 2.85
C CYS A 45 5.25 -2.33 3.92
N VAL A 46 4.90 -2.04 5.17
CA VAL A 46 5.05 -3.00 6.26
C VAL A 46 3.73 -3.72 6.46
N LEU A 47 3.79 -5.05 6.44
CA LEU A 47 2.64 -5.88 6.79
C LEU A 47 2.80 -6.41 8.21
N ARG A 48 1.76 -6.28 8.99
CA ARG A 48 1.72 -6.74 10.37
C ARG A 48 0.47 -7.56 10.60
N ALA A 49 0.63 -8.74 11.20
CA ALA A 49 -0.51 -9.58 11.58
C ALA A 49 -0.92 -9.24 13.01
N GLU A 50 -2.20 -9.00 13.21
CA GLU A 50 -2.73 -8.66 14.52
C GLU A 50 -4.20 -9.08 14.60
N GLY A 51 -4.53 -9.86 15.61
CA GLY A 51 -5.92 -10.26 15.84
C GLY A 51 -6.55 -11.06 14.70
N GLY A 52 -5.76 -11.82 13.94
CA GLY A 52 -6.26 -12.60 12.81
C GLY A 52 -6.43 -11.81 11.54
N ALA A 53 -6.01 -10.55 11.50
CA ALA A 53 -6.07 -9.70 10.33
C ALA A 53 -4.66 -9.21 9.95
N LEU A 54 -4.49 -8.85 8.67
CA LEU A 54 -3.26 -8.22 8.20
C LEU A 54 -3.49 -6.71 8.12
N HIS A 55 -2.52 -5.96 8.62
CA HIS A 55 -2.52 -4.50 8.55
C HIS A 55 -1.36 -4.03 7.71
N ALA A 56 -1.64 -3.09 6.79
CA ALA A 56 -0.63 -2.46 5.96
C ALA A 56 -0.34 -1.06 6.50
N GLU A 57 0.93 -0.74 6.66
CA GLU A 57 1.32 0.57 7.16
C GLU A 57 2.60 1.06 6.48
N ALA A 58 2.80 2.36 6.51
CA ALA A 58 4.01 2.96 5.98
C ALA A 58 5.19 2.58 6.87
N PRO A 59 6.40 2.38 6.31
CA PRO A 59 7.59 2.18 7.13
C PRO A 59 7.84 3.39 8.03
N PRO A 60 8.43 3.18 9.20
CA PRO A 60 8.77 4.31 10.07
C PRO A 60 9.75 5.24 9.37
N ALA A 61 9.59 6.53 9.59
CA ALA A 61 10.54 7.52 9.09
C ALA A 61 11.86 7.39 9.84
N LEU A 62 12.94 7.49 9.12
CA LEU A 62 14.28 7.44 9.70
C LEU A 62 14.84 8.83 9.91
#